data_8fa93968f05c4b21ed892f95fc84d75e
#
_entry.id   8fa93968f05c4b21ed892f95fc84d75e
#
_cell.length_a   1.000
_cell.length_b   1.000
_cell.length_c   1.000
_cell.angle_alpha   90.00
_cell.angle_beta   90.00
_cell.angle_gamma   90.00
#
_symmetry.space_group_name_H-M   'P 1'
#
loop_
_entity.id
_entity.type
_entity.pdbx_description
1 polymer ?
#
loop_
_entity_poly.entity_id
_entity_poly.type
_entity_poly.pdbx_seq_one_letter_code
_entity_poly.pdbx_strand_id
1 'polypeptide(L)'
;GSNGRVKSVGVRGELLVAQELMQRGWSVSFPFGDNSYYDLIAERLSHICRIQVKCTERLALNVGGHGPHYSFSLTHGTGTNKMGYDETMIDFFICCSIEGNRYWVLPVKAVTTKTLKIFLDGQKYHEYEGAWDLLH
;
A
#
# COMPACT_ATOMS: atom_id res chain seq x y z
N GLY A 1 19.57 13.57 -1.79
CA GLY A 1 19.35 13.61 -0.35
C GLY A 1 18.29 12.65 0.11
N SER A 2 17.95 12.71 1.38
CA SER A 2 16.94 11.82 1.96
C SER A 2 15.59 11.94 1.27
N ASN A 3 15.22 13.17 0.86
CA ASN A 3 13.94 13.39 0.17
C ASN A 3 13.88 12.69 -1.17
N GLY A 4 14.99 12.67 -1.92
CA GLY A 4 15.06 11.96 -3.18
C GLY A 4 14.92 10.46 -2.99
N ARG A 5 15.52 9.91 -1.93
CA ARG A 5 15.42 8.49 -1.63
C ARG A 5 14.00 8.09 -1.27
N VAL A 6 13.31 8.89 -0.44
CA VAL A 6 11.92 8.62 -0.04
C VAL A 6 11.01 8.62 -1.25
N LYS A 7 11.16 9.62 -2.13
CA LYS A 7 10.38 9.68 -3.37
C LYS A 7 10.66 8.49 -4.27
N SER A 8 11.94 8.06 -4.35
CA SER A 8 12.32 6.92 -5.16
C SER A 8 11.65 5.62 -4.66
N VAL A 9 11.58 5.42 -3.35
CA VAL A 9 10.90 4.24 -2.78
C VAL A 9 9.42 4.27 -3.15
N GLY A 10 8.77 5.41 -3.01
CA GLY A 10 7.36 5.55 -3.36
C GLY A 10 7.09 5.25 -4.82
N VAL A 11 7.87 5.86 -5.72
CA VAL A 11 7.73 5.66 -7.15
C VAL A 11 7.99 4.19 -7.53
N ARG A 12 9.05 3.60 -6.98
CA ARG A 12 9.37 2.20 -7.25
C ARG A 12 8.25 1.28 -6.80
N GLY A 13 7.66 1.56 -5.64
CA GLY A 13 6.53 0.79 -5.14
C GLY A 13 5.33 0.85 -6.05
N GLU A 14 4.99 2.05 -6.53
CA GLU A 14 3.87 2.22 -7.46
C GLU A 14 4.12 1.45 -8.76
N LEU A 15 5.34 1.48 -9.29
CA LEU A 15 5.68 0.75 -10.50
C LEU A 15 5.61 -0.76 -10.29
N LEU A 16 6.09 -1.25 -9.15
CA LEU A 16 6.03 -2.68 -8.83
C LEU A 16 4.57 -3.16 -8.71
N VAL A 17 3.73 -2.38 -8.04
CA VAL A 17 2.31 -2.70 -7.90
C VAL A 17 1.62 -2.67 -9.26
N ALA A 18 1.91 -1.66 -10.08
CA ALA A 18 1.36 -1.57 -11.43
C ALA A 18 1.73 -2.80 -12.26
N GLN A 19 2.99 -3.23 -12.19
CA GLN A 19 3.44 -4.42 -12.91
C GLN A 19 2.70 -5.67 -12.45
N GLU A 20 2.55 -5.85 -11.14
CA GLU A 20 1.82 -7.00 -10.61
C GLU A 20 0.36 -7.01 -11.06
N LEU A 21 -0.28 -5.84 -11.07
CA LEU A 21 -1.66 -5.72 -11.53
C LEU A 21 -1.79 -6.06 -13.02
N MET A 22 -0.89 -5.54 -13.84
CA MET A 22 -0.92 -5.81 -15.28
C MET A 22 -0.70 -7.28 -15.59
N GLN A 23 0.17 -7.94 -14.85
CA GLN A 23 0.39 -9.39 -15.01
C GLN A 23 -0.89 -10.18 -14.71
N ARG A 24 -1.78 -9.62 -13.89
CA ARG A 24 -3.05 -10.27 -13.52
C ARG A 24 -4.22 -9.81 -14.37
N GLY A 25 -3.94 -9.08 -15.45
CA GLY A 25 -4.97 -8.69 -16.41
C GLY A 25 -5.68 -7.38 -16.11
N TRP A 26 -5.16 -6.59 -15.18
CA TRP A 26 -5.71 -5.27 -14.88
C TRP A 26 -5.08 -4.21 -15.78
N SER A 27 -5.90 -3.27 -16.26
CA SER A 27 -5.40 -2.05 -16.88
C SER A 27 -5.11 -1.06 -15.78
N VAL A 28 -3.96 -0.39 -15.84
CA VAL A 28 -3.54 0.53 -14.81
C VAL A 28 -3.43 1.94 -15.38
N SER A 29 -3.97 2.91 -14.65
CA SER A 29 -3.81 4.32 -14.99
C SER A 29 -3.42 5.09 -13.74
N PHE A 30 -2.75 6.22 -13.96
CA PHE A 30 -2.31 7.09 -12.88
C PHE A 30 -3.05 8.41 -12.99
N PRO A 31 -3.50 8.99 -11.84
CA PRO A 31 -4.17 10.28 -11.90
C PRO A 31 -3.19 11.36 -12.34
N PHE A 32 -3.70 12.29 -13.14
CA PHE A 32 -2.92 13.43 -13.56
C PHE A 32 -3.01 14.52 -12.48
N GLY A 33 -1.87 15.04 -12.05
CA GLY A 33 -1.83 16.07 -11.01
C GLY A 33 -1.70 15.49 -9.61
N ASP A 34 -1.91 16.35 -8.59
CA ASP A 34 -1.62 16.00 -7.19
C ASP A 34 -2.86 15.99 -6.30
N ASN A 35 -4.06 15.99 -6.86
CA ASN A 35 -5.29 16.19 -6.10
C ASN A 35 -6.02 14.91 -5.72
N SER A 36 -5.46 13.75 -6.03
CA SER A 36 -6.11 12.47 -5.76
C SER A 36 -5.59 11.82 -4.50
N TYR A 37 -6.48 11.14 -3.76
CA TYR A 37 -6.10 10.35 -2.59
C TYR A 37 -5.52 8.99 -2.97
N TYR A 38 -5.73 8.56 -4.22
CA TYR A 38 -5.21 7.28 -4.71
C TYR A 38 -4.01 7.53 -5.63
N ASP A 39 -3.13 6.53 -5.67
CA ASP A 39 -1.92 6.59 -6.51
C ASP A 39 -2.16 6.05 -7.89
N LEU A 40 -3.08 5.08 -8.03
CA LEU A 40 -3.39 4.49 -9.32
C LEU A 40 -4.82 3.97 -9.34
N ILE A 41 -5.30 3.73 -10.55
CA ILE A 41 -6.59 3.10 -10.80
C ILE A 41 -6.33 1.79 -11.53
N ALA A 42 -6.94 0.71 -11.04
CA ALA A 42 -6.93 -0.59 -11.70
C ALA A 42 -8.33 -0.88 -12.24
N GLU A 43 -8.40 -1.28 -13.50
CA GLU A 43 -9.66 -1.56 -14.17
C GLU A 43 -9.60 -2.93 -14.85
N ARG A 44 -10.64 -3.73 -14.63
CA ARG A 44 -10.78 -5.04 -15.28
C ARG A 44 -12.26 -5.38 -15.37
N LEU A 45 -12.76 -5.69 -16.55
CA LEU A 45 -14.14 -6.14 -16.80
C LEU A 45 -15.17 -5.15 -16.26
N SER A 46 -15.16 -4.00 -16.23
CA SER A 46 -16.06 -3.00 -15.65
C SER A 46 -15.88 -2.75 -14.15
N HIS A 47 -14.97 -3.46 -13.49
CA HIS A 47 -14.60 -3.14 -12.12
C HIS A 47 -13.48 -2.11 -12.12
N ILE A 48 -13.64 -1.07 -11.32
CA ILE A 48 -12.68 0.01 -11.19
C ILE A 48 -12.32 0.14 -9.72
N CYS A 49 -11.02 0.05 -9.41
CA CYS A 49 -10.52 0.16 -8.04
C CYS A 49 -9.57 1.34 -7.93
N ARG A 50 -9.80 2.20 -6.95
CA ARG A 50 -8.88 3.28 -6.60
C ARG A 50 -7.94 2.76 -5.54
N ILE A 51 -6.65 2.80 -5.82
CA ILE A 51 -5.64 2.14 -4.99
C ILE A 51 -4.62 3.15 -4.47
N GLN A 52 -4.42 3.15 -3.15
CA GLN A 52 -3.33 3.85 -2.51
C GLN A 52 -2.21 2.86 -2.23
N VAL A 53 -1.03 3.13 -2.77
CA VAL A 53 0.14 2.26 -2.59
C VAL A 53 0.97 2.77 -1.42
N LYS A 54 1.32 1.88 -0.52
CA LYS A 54 2.22 2.18 0.61
C LYS A 54 3.35 1.16 0.58
N CYS A 55 4.58 1.66 0.56
CA CYS A 55 5.73 0.78 0.42
C CYS A 55 6.74 1.01 1.51
N THR A 56 7.44 -0.05 1.86
CA THR A 56 8.63 0.02 2.68
C THR A 56 9.77 -0.66 1.94
N GLU A 57 10.98 -0.19 2.16
CA GLU A 57 12.15 -0.76 1.50
C GLU A 57 12.51 -2.12 2.10
N ARG A 58 12.49 -2.20 3.41
CA ARG A 58 12.97 -3.38 4.13
C ARG A 58 12.21 -3.64 5.42
N LEU A 59 12.45 -4.82 5.96
CA LEU A 59 11.92 -5.26 7.23
C LEU A 59 12.53 -4.46 8.39
N ALA A 60 11.72 -4.08 9.35
CA ALA A 60 12.19 -3.49 10.60
C ALA A 60 12.59 -4.60 11.56
N LEU A 61 13.81 -4.51 12.09
CA LEU A 61 14.37 -5.54 12.97
C LEU A 61 14.51 -4.99 14.39
N ASN A 62 13.86 -5.65 15.35
CA ASN A 62 14.06 -5.39 16.79
C ASN A 62 13.90 -3.93 17.19
N VAL A 63 12.97 -3.22 16.60
CA VAL A 63 12.69 -1.82 16.92
C VAL A 63 11.74 -1.77 18.11
N GLY A 64 12.17 -1.09 19.19
CA GLY A 64 11.33 -0.89 20.37
C GLY A 64 10.93 -2.18 21.09
N GLY A 65 11.77 -3.22 21.03
CA GLY A 65 11.47 -4.49 21.66
C GLY A 65 10.51 -5.39 20.90
N HIS A 66 10.07 -4.95 19.73
CA HIS A 66 9.20 -5.73 18.85
C HIS A 66 10.01 -6.63 17.94
N GLY A 67 9.46 -7.78 17.57
CA GLY A 67 10.08 -8.68 16.62
C GLY A 67 10.13 -8.10 15.21
N PRO A 68 10.71 -8.84 14.24
CA PRO A 68 10.77 -8.38 12.84
C PRO A 68 9.38 -8.14 12.28
N HIS A 69 9.19 -6.99 11.64
CA HIS A 69 7.90 -6.63 11.08
C HIS A 69 8.05 -5.62 9.95
N TYR A 70 7.02 -5.56 9.10
CA TYR A 70 6.87 -4.51 8.10
C TYR A 70 5.96 -3.44 8.67
N SER A 71 6.33 -2.18 8.51
CA SER A 71 5.55 -1.05 9.03
C SER A 71 5.15 -0.13 7.88
N PHE A 72 3.85 0.20 7.83
CA PHE A 72 3.30 1.09 6.81
C PHE A 72 2.48 2.18 7.49
N SER A 73 2.69 3.42 7.07
CA SER A 73 1.86 4.54 7.52
C SER A 73 0.65 4.64 6.59
N LEU A 74 -0.54 4.46 7.13
CA LEU A 74 -1.79 4.48 6.37
C LEU A 74 -2.52 5.81 6.55
N THR A 75 -1.76 6.90 6.48
CA THR A 75 -2.31 8.25 6.64
C THR A 75 -1.85 9.15 5.50
N HIS A 76 -2.55 10.26 5.34
CA HIS A 76 -2.15 11.37 4.47
C HIS A 76 -2.08 12.65 5.29
N GLY A 77 -1.45 13.69 4.74
CA GLY A 77 -1.23 14.94 5.43
C GLY A 77 0.14 15.00 6.06
N THR A 78 0.43 16.09 6.77
CA THR A 78 1.75 16.35 7.34
C THR A 78 1.65 16.71 8.82
N GLY A 79 2.73 16.40 9.57
CA GLY A 79 2.85 16.79 10.96
C GLY A 79 1.75 16.21 11.83
N THR A 80 1.11 17.08 12.63
CA THR A 80 0.03 16.68 13.53
C THR A 80 -1.31 16.54 12.83
N ASN A 81 -1.39 16.91 11.54
CA ASN A 81 -2.62 16.88 10.75
C ASN A 81 -2.77 15.61 9.93
N LYS A 82 -2.15 14.53 10.36
CA LYS A 82 -2.25 13.24 9.67
C LYS A 82 -3.63 12.63 9.86
N MET A 83 -4.25 12.25 8.76
CA MET A 83 -5.59 11.67 8.73
C MET A 83 -5.60 10.34 8.01
N GLY A 84 -6.50 9.46 8.41
CA GLY A 84 -6.70 8.19 7.75
C GLY A 84 -7.47 8.32 6.45
N TYR A 85 -7.60 7.20 5.77
CA TYR A 85 -8.37 7.09 4.53
C TYR A 85 -9.71 6.42 4.81
N ASP A 86 -10.71 6.75 4.00
CA ASP A 86 -12.00 6.07 4.05
C ASP A 86 -12.46 5.70 2.62
N GLU A 87 -13.61 5.07 2.53
CA GLU A 87 -14.14 4.55 1.26
C GLU A 87 -14.55 5.63 0.27
N THR A 88 -14.66 6.89 0.69
CA THR A 88 -14.92 7.98 -0.24
C THR A 88 -13.65 8.39 -0.98
N MET A 89 -12.50 8.00 -0.47
CA MET A 89 -11.19 8.40 -1.00
C MET A 89 -10.56 7.33 -1.85
N ILE A 90 -10.54 6.10 -1.34
CA ILE A 90 -9.91 4.95 -1.99
C ILE A 90 -10.75 3.70 -1.77
N ASP A 91 -10.46 2.66 -2.53
CA ASP A 91 -11.11 1.37 -2.36
C ASP A 91 -10.19 0.36 -1.65
N PHE A 92 -8.90 0.41 -1.96
CA PHE A 92 -7.92 -0.53 -1.42
C PHE A 92 -6.61 0.16 -1.11
N PHE A 93 -5.93 -0.34 -0.07
CA PHE A 93 -4.48 -0.17 0.05
C PHE A 93 -3.79 -1.37 -0.59
N ILE A 94 -2.69 -1.13 -1.26
CA ILE A 94 -1.75 -2.21 -1.58
C ILE A 94 -0.43 -1.83 -0.92
N CYS A 95 -0.04 -2.62 0.06
CA CYS A 95 1.20 -2.43 0.79
C CYS A 95 2.26 -3.34 0.21
N CYS A 96 3.47 -2.83 0.01
CA CYS A 96 4.51 -3.64 -0.60
C CYS A 96 5.84 -3.48 0.13
N SER A 97 6.55 -4.59 0.25
CA SER A 97 7.94 -4.61 0.68
C SER A 97 8.81 -4.78 -0.55
N ILE A 98 9.62 -3.77 -0.87
CA ILE A 98 10.41 -3.77 -2.10
C ILE A 98 11.48 -4.87 -2.05
N GLU A 99 12.28 -4.91 -1.00
CA GLU A 99 13.31 -5.95 -0.86
C GLU A 99 12.72 -7.35 -0.69
N GLY A 100 11.63 -7.45 0.07
CA GLY A 100 11.00 -8.74 0.32
C GLY A 100 10.14 -9.25 -0.82
N ASN A 101 9.82 -8.39 -1.77
CA ASN A 101 8.92 -8.72 -2.88
C ASN A 101 7.60 -9.31 -2.38
N ARG A 102 7.03 -8.66 -1.36
CA ARG A 102 5.79 -9.10 -0.73
C ARG A 102 4.74 -8.03 -0.87
N TYR A 103 3.49 -8.46 -1.03
CA TYR A 103 2.35 -7.56 -1.28
C TYR A 103 1.17 -7.96 -0.41
N TRP A 104 0.48 -6.96 0.14
CA TRP A 104 -0.76 -7.15 0.89
C TRP A 104 -1.84 -6.28 0.27
N VAL A 105 -2.98 -6.88 -0.04
CA VAL A 105 -4.13 -6.20 -0.64
C VAL A 105 -5.20 -6.06 0.45
N LEU A 106 -5.45 -4.83 0.88
CA LEU A 106 -6.35 -4.59 2.01
C LEU A 106 -7.49 -3.66 1.60
N PRO A 107 -8.74 -4.13 1.70
CA PRO A 107 -9.87 -3.20 1.55
C PRO A 107 -9.73 -2.07 2.55
N VAL A 108 -10.09 -0.86 2.15
CA VAL A 108 -9.90 0.30 3.03
C VAL A 108 -10.62 0.13 4.37
N LYS A 109 -11.76 -0.55 4.37
CA LYS A 109 -12.54 -0.80 5.59
C LYS A 109 -11.91 -1.85 6.52
N ALA A 110 -10.99 -2.64 6.01
CA ALA A 110 -10.36 -3.69 6.82
C ALA A 110 -9.30 -3.13 7.76
N VAL A 111 -8.90 -1.89 7.57
CA VAL A 111 -7.84 -1.27 8.35
C VAL A 111 -8.40 -0.06 9.08
N THR A 112 -8.31 -0.08 10.42
CA THR A 112 -8.82 1.00 11.26
C THR A 112 -7.72 1.76 11.97
N THR A 113 -6.47 1.35 11.80
CA THR A 113 -5.32 1.97 12.46
C THR A 113 -4.59 2.91 11.52
N LYS A 114 -3.88 3.88 12.08
CA LYS A 114 -3.07 4.81 11.28
C LYS A 114 -1.75 4.23 10.86
N THR A 115 -1.26 3.24 11.59
CA THR A 115 -0.05 2.50 11.26
C THR A 115 -0.38 1.02 11.21
N LEU A 116 0.04 0.38 10.12
CA LEU A 116 -0.12 -1.06 9.94
C LEU A 116 1.22 -1.72 10.19
N LYS A 117 1.25 -2.65 11.15
CA LYS A 117 2.45 -3.44 11.42
C LYS A 117 2.15 -4.91 11.15
N ILE A 118 2.93 -5.51 10.27
CA ILE A 118 2.77 -6.91 9.91
C ILE A 118 3.99 -7.67 10.42
N PHE A 119 3.78 -8.44 11.49
CA PHE A 119 4.86 -9.19 12.14
C PHE A 119 5.07 -10.54 11.45
N LEU A 120 6.32 -10.93 11.27
CA LEU A 120 6.63 -12.21 10.62
C LEU A 120 6.12 -13.39 11.45
N ASP A 121 6.15 -13.27 12.77
CA ASP A 121 5.72 -14.34 13.67
C ASP A 121 4.24 -14.28 14.00
N GLY A 122 3.53 -13.26 13.53
CA GLY A 122 2.11 -13.08 13.82
C GLY A 122 1.22 -13.66 12.75
N GLN A 123 -0.08 -13.71 13.06
CA GLN A 123 -1.11 -14.18 12.13
C GLN A 123 -1.95 -13.05 11.57
N LYS A 124 -1.89 -11.87 12.20
CA LYS A 124 -2.74 -10.76 11.82
C LYS A 124 -2.37 -10.26 10.42
N TYR A 125 -3.37 -10.06 9.59
CA TYR A 125 -3.26 -9.59 8.20
C TYR A 125 -2.71 -10.62 7.22
N HIS A 126 -2.47 -11.87 7.64
CA HIS A 126 -1.97 -12.91 6.74
C HIS A 126 -2.94 -13.19 5.58
N GLU A 127 -4.25 -13.08 5.81
CA GLU A 127 -5.25 -13.30 4.79
C GLU A 127 -5.17 -12.31 3.63
N TYR A 128 -4.52 -11.18 3.85
CA TYR A 128 -4.40 -10.14 2.82
C TYR A 128 -3.13 -10.25 1.99
N GLU A 129 -2.20 -11.10 2.39
CA GLU A 129 -0.97 -11.26 1.63
C GLU A 129 -1.25 -11.96 0.31
N GLY A 130 -0.86 -11.31 -0.80
CA GLY A 130 -1.09 -11.86 -2.13
C GLY A 130 -2.56 -11.99 -2.48
N ALA A 131 -3.44 -11.29 -1.80
CA ALA A 131 -4.89 -11.44 -1.97
C ALA A 131 -5.43 -10.57 -3.11
N TRP A 132 -4.85 -10.74 -4.30
CA TRP A 132 -5.22 -9.97 -5.49
C TRP A 132 -6.66 -10.18 -5.91
N ASP A 133 -7.24 -11.35 -5.59
CA ASP A 133 -8.62 -11.66 -5.92
C ASP A 133 -9.64 -10.90 -5.07
N LEU A 134 -9.19 -10.17 -4.06
CA LEU A 134 -10.08 -9.25 -3.34
C LEU A 134 -10.44 -8.00 -4.15
N LEU A 135 -9.65 -7.68 -5.16
CA LEU A 135 -9.89 -6.50 -5.99
C LEU A 135 -11.14 -6.70 -6.85
N HIS A 136 -12.11 -5.83 -6.66
CA HIS A 136 -13.33 -5.79 -7.49
C HIS A 136 -14.16 -4.55 -7.19
#